data_3f759370d745de6173d6eda3c8aecf65
#
_entry.id   3f759370d745de6173d6eda3c8aecf65
#
_cell.length_a   1.000
_cell.length_b   1.000
_cell.length_c   1.000
_cell.angle_alpha   90.00
_cell.angle_beta   90.00
_cell.angle_gamma   90.00
#
_symmetry.space_group_name_H-M   'P 1'
#
loop_
_entity.id
_entity.type
_entity.pdbx_description
1 polymer ?
#
loop_
_entity_poly.entity_id
_entity_poly.type
_entity_poly.pdbx_seq_one_letter_code
_entity_poly.pdbx_strand_id
1 'polypeptide(L)'
;MLIVQAPPPQLTAAAVTDPAIDLITIVPGYQRLNIGGAIFRVRADGTMSLDGQTVAIVPLDDATPDRLEALARFWHGWRRPPAAADLRLTPQRRGRLRQMLRAVDARTERATYRDIAGALFPQHQIEAAAWAGDALRETTIRLARDGMKLVGGGYRELLRRPRKA
;
A
#
# COMPACT_ATOMS: atom_id res chain seq x y z
N MET A 1 -8.30 -1.68 -0.67
CA MET A 1 -8.46 -3.05 -0.14
C MET A 1 -9.71 -3.63 -0.75
N LEU A 2 -9.62 -4.81 -1.37
CA LEU A 2 -10.76 -5.56 -1.88
C LEU A 2 -11.22 -6.54 -0.80
N ILE A 3 -12.54 -6.67 -0.63
CA ILE A 3 -13.16 -7.68 0.22
C ILE A 3 -13.71 -8.75 -0.73
N VAL A 4 -13.31 -10.00 -0.55
CA VAL A 4 -13.77 -11.13 -1.36
C VAL A 4 -14.29 -12.23 -0.45
N GLN A 5 -15.32 -12.93 -0.91
CA GLN A 5 -15.92 -14.04 -0.19
C GLN A 5 -16.51 -15.06 -1.16
N ALA A 6 -16.95 -16.21 -0.64
CA ALA A 6 -17.76 -17.14 -1.39
C ALA A 6 -19.06 -16.48 -1.86
N PRO A 7 -19.55 -16.77 -3.08
CA PRO A 7 -20.79 -16.19 -3.57
C PRO A 7 -21.98 -16.65 -2.71
N PRO A 8 -22.97 -15.78 -2.48
CA PRO A 8 -24.21 -16.22 -1.90
C PRO A 8 -24.91 -17.23 -2.83
N PRO A 9 -25.75 -18.14 -2.30
CA PRO A 9 -26.35 -19.25 -3.07
C PRO A 9 -27.07 -18.84 -4.36
N GLN A 10 -27.54 -17.60 -4.42
CA GLN A 10 -28.27 -17.06 -5.57
C GLN A 10 -27.36 -16.54 -6.69
N LEU A 11 -26.05 -16.43 -6.45
CA LEU A 11 -25.07 -15.95 -7.43
C LEU A 11 -24.22 -17.12 -7.91
N THR A 12 -24.51 -17.60 -9.12
CA THR A 12 -23.65 -18.59 -9.79
C THR A 12 -22.68 -17.83 -10.70
N ALA A 13 -21.42 -17.83 -10.38
CA ALA A 13 -20.39 -17.29 -11.26
C ALA A 13 -19.88 -18.40 -12.20
N ALA A 14 -19.69 -18.07 -13.48
CA ALA A 14 -18.99 -18.98 -14.39
C ALA A 14 -17.53 -19.16 -13.91
N ALA A 15 -17.06 -20.40 -13.93
CA ALA A 15 -15.67 -20.68 -13.58
C ALA A 15 -14.72 -19.90 -14.52
N VAL A 16 -13.80 -19.19 -13.93
CA VAL A 16 -12.76 -18.45 -14.64
C VAL A 16 -11.47 -19.23 -14.50
N THR A 17 -10.81 -19.53 -15.61
CA THR A 17 -9.51 -20.21 -15.61
C THR A 17 -8.51 -19.39 -14.80
N ASP A 18 -7.89 -20.01 -13.81
CA ASP A 18 -6.96 -19.37 -12.88
C ASP A 18 -5.68 -18.93 -13.58
N PRO A 19 -5.28 -17.67 -13.50
CA PRO A 19 -3.91 -17.29 -13.78
C PRO A 19 -3.01 -17.86 -12.67
N ALA A 20 -1.73 -18.04 -12.95
CA ALA A 20 -0.75 -18.38 -11.90
C ALA A 20 -0.76 -17.30 -10.82
N ILE A 21 -1.34 -17.62 -9.67
CA ILE A 21 -1.46 -16.72 -8.52
C ILE A 21 -0.60 -17.25 -7.39
N ASP A 22 0.40 -16.46 -6.99
CA ASP A 22 1.16 -16.73 -5.78
C ASP A 22 0.41 -16.15 -4.58
N LEU A 23 -0.13 -17.01 -3.76
CA LEU A 23 -0.83 -16.64 -2.54
C LEU A 23 0.16 -16.53 -1.38
N ILE A 24 0.28 -15.35 -0.80
CA ILE A 24 1.07 -15.12 0.41
C ILE A 24 0.13 -14.69 1.53
N THR A 25 -0.11 -15.58 2.48
CA THR A 25 -0.87 -15.26 3.70
C THR A 25 0.02 -14.48 4.66
N ILE A 26 -0.40 -13.27 5.07
CA ILE A 26 0.36 -12.40 5.97
C ILE A 26 -0.17 -12.50 7.40
N VAL A 27 -1.49 -12.45 7.55
CA VAL A 27 -2.23 -12.56 8.81
C VAL A 27 -3.61 -13.13 8.52
N PRO A 28 -4.26 -13.77 9.48
CA PRO A 28 -5.63 -14.27 9.31
C PRO A 28 -6.56 -13.17 8.77
N GLY A 29 -7.30 -13.48 7.71
CA GLY A 29 -8.22 -12.55 7.04
C GLY A 29 -7.57 -11.58 6.05
N TYR A 30 -6.23 -11.54 5.92
CA TYR A 30 -5.54 -10.70 4.95
C TYR A 30 -4.57 -11.51 4.11
N GLN A 31 -4.71 -11.40 2.80
CA GLN A 31 -3.90 -12.11 1.84
C GLN A 31 -3.25 -11.13 0.85
N ARG A 32 -2.05 -11.48 0.42
CA ARG A 32 -1.36 -10.83 -0.70
C ARG A 32 -1.38 -11.78 -1.88
N LEU A 33 -1.86 -11.28 -2.99
CA LEU A 33 -1.87 -12.01 -4.26
C LEU A 33 -0.86 -11.36 -5.18
N ASN A 34 0.06 -12.15 -5.72
CA ASN A 34 0.91 -11.72 -6.81
C ASN A 34 0.29 -12.22 -8.13
N ILE A 35 -0.18 -11.29 -8.95
CA ILE A 35 -0.81 -11.59 -10.23
C ILE A 35 -0.04 -10.84 -11.31
N GLY A 36 0.69 -11.56 -12.14
CA GLY A 36 1.46 -10.97 -13.23
C GLY A 36 2.47 -9.90 -12.76
N GLY A 37 3.11 -10.11 -11.60
CA GLY A 37 4.07 -9.19 -11.02
C GLY A 37 3.46 -8.01 -10.23
N ALA A 38 2.14 -7.86 -10.22
CA ALA A 38 1.46 -6.86 -9.41
C ALA A 38 0.93 -7.46 -8.10
N ILE A 39 1.16 -6.74 -7.01
CA ILE A 39 0.73 -7.16 -5.67
C ILE A 39 -0.62 -6.55 -5.34
N PHE A 40 -1.60 -7.40 -5.07
CA PHE A 40 -2.91 -7.03 -4.58
C PHE A 40 -3.07 -7.45 -3.12
N ARG A 41 -3.72 -6.61 -2.32
CA ARG A 41 -4.08 -6.92 -0.94
C ARG A 41 -5.57 -7.13 -0.89
N VAL A 42 -5.97 -8.32 -0.48
CA VAL A 42 -7.37 -8.70 -0.33
C VAL A 42 -7.66 -9.07 1.11
N ARG A 43 -8.87 -8.74 1.55
CA ARG A 43 -9.44 -9.31 2.75
C ARG A 43 -10.38 -10.43 2.32
N ALA A 44 -10.17 -11.62 2.84
CA ALA A 44 -11.02 -12.76 2.60
C ALA A 44 -11.70 -13.18 3.90
N ASP A 45 -13.01 -13.35 3.87
CA ASP A 45 -13.74 -14.01 4.95
C ASP A 45 -13.77 -15.51 4.65
N GLY A 46 -12.98 -16.27 5.41
CA GLY A 46 -12.79 -17.70 5.21
C GLY A 46 -11.60 -18.07 4.32
N THR A 47 -11.51 -19.32 3.94
CA THR A 47 -10.50 -19.82 3.00
C THR A 47 -10.88 -19.34 1.61
N MET A 48 -10.10 -18.41 1.07
CA MET A 48 -10.30 -17.92 -0.29
C MET A 48 -9.87 -19.03 -1.27
N SER A 49 -10.82 -19.65 -1.93
CA SER A 49 -10.60 -20.42 -3.13
C SER A 49 -10.82 -19.49 -4.31
N LEU A 50 -9.82 -19.35 -5.17
CA LEU A 50 -9.94 -18.58 -6.41
C LEU A 50 -10.45 -19.45 -7.58
N ASP A 51 -11.08 -20.57 -7.26
CA ASP A 51 -11.58 -21.59 -8.17
C ASP A 51 -12.81 -21.18 -9.03
N GLY A 52 -12.99 -19.90 -9.20
CA GLY A 52 -14.03 -19.33 -10.06
C GLY A 52 -15.34 -19.00 -9.35
N GLN A 53 -15.44 -19.28 -8.05
CA GLN A 53 -16.63 -18.93 -7.26
C GLN A 53 -16.34 -17.87 -6.19
N THR A 54 -15.74 -16.75 -6.61
CA THR A 54 -15.42 -15.66 -5.71
C THR A 54 -16.15 -14.40 -6.11
N VAL A 55 -16.77 -13.72 -5.17
CA VAL A 55 -17.41 -12.42 -5.37
C VAL A 55 -16.66 -11.32 -4.64
N ALA A 56 -16.63 -10.13 -5.20
CA ALA A 56 -16.11 -8.96 -4.54
C ALA A 56 -17.25 -8.15 -3.93
N ILE A 57 -17.13 -7.82 -2.64
CA ILE A 57 -18.06 -6.92 -1.95
C ILE A 57 -17.50 -5.51 -1.99
N VAL A 58 -18.29 -4.57 -2.48
CA VAL A 58 -17.93 -3.15 -2.54
C VAL A 58 -18.91 -2.37 -1.64
N PRO A 59 -18.47 -1.93 -0.45
CA PRO A 59 -19.27 -1.02 0.36
C PRO A 59 -19.54 0.29 -0.40
N LEU A 60 -20.78 0.78 -0.33
CA LEU A 60 -21.23 1.98 -1.03
C LEU A 60 -21.09 3.19 -0.08
N ASP A 61 -20.01 3.94 -0.24
CA ASP A 61 -19.71 5.19 0.46
C ASP A 61 -18.86 6.10 -0.44
N ASP A 62 -18.35 7.21 0.09
CA ASP A 62 -17.52 8.17 -0.64
C ASP A 62 -16.26 7.56 -1.29
N ALA A 63 -15.79 6.42 -0.80
CA ALA A 63 -14.64 5.70 -1.35
C ALA A 63 -15.04 4.64 -2.40
N THR A 64 -16.33 4.51 -2.73
CA THR A 64 -16.83 3.54 -3.74
C THR A 64 -16.11 3.69 -5.09
N PRO A 65 -15.93 4.89 -5.67
CA PRO A 65 -15.23 5.02 -6.94
C PRO A 65 -13.80 4.48 -6.91
N ASP A 66 -13.07 4.73 -5.83
CA ASP A 66 -11.70 4.26 -5.66
C ASP A 66 -11.63 2.73 -5.50
N ARG A 67 -12.64 2.13 -4.87
CA ARG A 67 -12.77 0.66 -4.74
C ARG A 67 -13.11 0.00 -6.07
N LEU A 68 -14.02 0.57 -6.84
CA LEU A 68 -14.35 0.07 -8.18
C LEU A 68 -13.15 0.10 -9.11
N GLU A 69 -12.34 1.15 -9.04
CA GLU A 69 -11.09 1.22 -9.81
C GLU A 69 -10.09 0.15 -9.36
N ALA A 70 -9.94 -0.06 -8.05
CA ALA A 70 -9.08 -1.10 -7.52
C ALA A 70 -9.55 -2.50 -7.97
N LEU A 71 -10.87 -2.73 -8.00
CA LEU A 71 -11.47 -3.97 -8.49
C LEU A 71 -11.24 -4.13 -10.00
N ALA A 72 -11.44 -3.09 -10.79
CA ALA A 72 -11.19 -3.13 -12.23
C ALA A 72 -9.72 -3.46 -12.54
N ARG A 73 -8.78 -2.82 -11.82
CA ARG A 73 -7.35 -3.10 -11.97
C ARG A 73 -6.99 -4.54 -11.57
N PHE A 74 -7.58 -5.04 -10.49
CA PHE A 74 -7.44 -6.44 -10.07
C PHE A 74 -7.93 -7.39 -11.16
N TRP A 75 -9.15 -7.15 -11.67
CA TRP A 75 -9.76 -7.95 -12.73
C TRP A 75 -8.93 -7.95 -14.02
N HIS A 76 -8.43 -6.78 -14.45
CA HIS A 76 -7.57 -6.70 -15.62
C HIS A 76 -6.25 -7.45 -15.43
N GLY A 77 -5.65 -7.35 -14.25
CA GLY A 77 -4.43 -8.10 -13.92
C GLY A 77 -4.67 -9.61 -13.92
N TRP A 78 -5.84 -10.01 -13.44
CA TRP A 78 -6.23 -11.41 -13.44
C TRP A 78 -6.41 -11.97 -14.85
N ARG A 79 -7.12 -11.24 -15.72
CA ARG A 79 -7.47 -11.72 -17.07
C ARG A 79 -6.36 -11.55 -18.11
N ARG A 80 -5.50 -10.56 -17.95
CA ARG A 80 -4.47 -10.17 -18.92
C ARG A 80 -3.22 -9.65 -18.22
N PRO A 81 -2.35 -10.52 -17.68
CA PRO A 81 -1.06 -10.09 -17.15
C PRO A 81 -0.18 -9.44 -18.24
N PRO A 82 0.67 -8.46 -17.89
CA PRO A 82 0.87 -7.89 -16.56
C PRO A 82 -0.23 -6.92 -16.15
N ALA A 83 -0.51 -6.87 -14.84
CA ALA A 83 -1.47 -5.89 -14.32
C ALA A 83 -0.96 -4.46 -14.50
N ALA A 84 -1.86 -3.55 -14.85
CA ALA A 84 -1.52 -2.14 -15.00
C ALA A 84 -0.93 -1.56 -13.70
N ALA A 85 0.11 -0.73 -13.84
CA ALA A 85 0.74 -0.06 -12.70
C ALA A 85 -0.26 0.82 -11.95
N ASP A 86 -0.12 0.88 -10.63
CA ASP A 86 -0.92 1.79 -9.80
C ASP A 86 -0.38 3.22 -9.94
N LEU A 87 -1.10 4.06 -10.68
CA LEU A 87 -0.71 5.43 -10.99
C LEU A 87 -0.96 6.42 -9.83
N ARG A 88 -1.60 6.00 -8.73
CA ARG A 88 -1.86 6.86 -7.57
C ARG A 88 -0.59 7.35 -6.88
N LEU A 89 0.47 6.56 -6.97
CA LEU A 89 1.77 6.87 -6.38
C LEU A 89 2.88 6.80 -7.42
N THR A 90 3.47 7.95 -7.73
CA THR A 90 4.70 8.00 -8.54
C THR A 90 5.85 7.30 -7.83
N PRO A 91 6.87 6.79 -8.55
CA PRO A 91 8.07 6.21 -7.94
C PRO A 91 8.74 7.14 -6.92
N GLN A 92 8.85 8.43 -7.23
CA GLN A 92 9.40 9.45 -6.35
C GLN A 92 8.58 9.59 -5.06
N ARG A 93 7.25 9.71 -5.16
CA ARG A 93 6.36 9.80 -4.00
C ARG A 93 6.45 8.53 -3.15
N ARG A 94 6.54 7.37 -3.77
CA ARG A 94 6.73 6.09 -3.09
C ARG A 94 8.06 6.02 -2.32
N GLY A 95 9.15 6.53 -2.93
CA GLY A 95 10.45 6.67 -2.26
C GLY A 95 10.37 7.55 -1.01
N ARG A 96 9.75 8.73 -1.14
CA ARG A 96 9.55 9.65 -0.01
C ARG A 96 8.69 9.03 1.11
N LEU A 97 7.63 8.32 0.78
CA LEU A 97 6.78 7.63 1.77
C LEU A 97 7.55 6.55 2.54
N ARG A 98 8.46 5.81 1.87
CA ARG A 98 9.33 4.84 2.55
C ARG A 98 10.27 5.54 3.54
N GLN A 99 10.87 6.68 3.16
CA GLN A 99 11.72 7.46 4.06
C GLN A 99 10.93 7.95 5.28
N MET A 100 9.69 8.42 5.09
CA MET A 100 8.80 8.84 6.18
C MET A 100 8.52 7.68 7.15
N LEU A 101 8.17 6.48 6.64
CA LEU A 101 7.90 5.32 7.48
C LEU A 101 9.15 4.90 8.26
N ARG A 102 10.31 4.82 7.60
CA ARG A 102 11.58 4.50 8.27
C ARG A 102 11.93 5.52 9.36
N ALA A 103 11.65 6.81 9.13
CA ALA A 103 11.86 7.84 10.15
C ALA A 103 10.91 7.67 11.34
N VAL A 104 9.65 7.27 11.11
CA VAL A 104 8.68 6.97 12.17
C VAL A 104 9.13 5.76 12.99
N ASP A 105 9.48 4.66 12.33
CA ASP A 105 9.93 3.43 12.99
C ASP A 105 11.13 3.74 13.91
N ALA A 106 12.15 4.42 13.39
CA ALA A 106 13.32 4.80 14.17
C ALA A 106 12.98 5.75 15.34
N ARG A 107 12.03 6.70 15.15
CA ARG A 107 11.57 7.55 16.25
C ARG A 107 10.83 6.77 17.34
N THR A 108 10.07 5.75 16.96
CA THR A 108 9.41 4.85 17.92
C THR A 108 10.44 4.09 18.76
N GLU A 109 11.57 3.75 18.17
CA GLU A 109 12.73 3.14 18.83
C GLU A 109 13.64 4.17 19.54
N ARG A 110 13.20 5.43 19.67
CA ARG A 110 13.91 6.53 20.33
C ARG A 110 15.22 6.98 19.67
N ALA A 111 15.45 6.63 18.40
CA ALA A 111 16.61 7.12 17.67
C ALA A 111 16.61 8.65 17.57
N THR A 112 17.80 9.27 17.62
CA THR A 112 17.92 10.72 17.43
C THR A 112 17.71 11.11 15.96
N TYR A 113 17.34 12.35 15.69
CA TYR A 113 17.20 12.83 14.32
C TYR A 113 18.51 12.74 13.53
N ARG A 114 19.66 12.84 14.18
CA ARG A 114 20.97 12.66 13.55
C ARG A 114 21.17 11.21 13.10
N ASP A 115 20.86 10.25 13.96
CA ASP A 115 20.97 8.81 13.62
C ASP A 115 20.04 8.45 12.46
N ILE A 116 18.82 8.99 12.48
CA ILE A 116 17.85 8.82 11.38
C ILE A 116 18.40 9.41 10.09
N ALA A 117 18.97 10.61 10.13
CA ALA A 117 19.56 11.26 8.96
C ALA A 117 20.70 10.42 8.39
N GLY A 118 21.61 9.91 9.23
CA GLY A 118 22.70 9.02 8.81
C GLY A 118 22.20 7.73 8.14
N ALA A 119 21.14 7.13 8.68
CA ALA A 119 20.54 5.93 8.09
C ALA A 119 19.78 6.19 6.79
N LEU A 120 19.14 7.34 6.62
CA LEU A 120 18.38 7.71 5.42
C LEU A 120 19.23 8.28 4.29
N PHE A 121 20.35 8.93 4.64
CA PHE A 121 21.22 9.65 3.72
C PHE A 121 22.69 9.25 3.91
N PRO A 122 23.05 7.96 3.72
CA PRO A 122 24.38 7.45 4.04
C PRO A 122 25.50 8.08 3.21
N GLN A 123 25.17 8.72 2.08
CA GLN A 123 26.12 9.44 1.24
C GLN A 123 26.55 10.81 1.82
N HIS A 124 25.85 11.30 2.86
CA HIS A 124 26.19 12.56 3.51
C HIS A 124 26.97 12.29 4.81
N GLN A 125 28.11 12.91 4.95
CA GLN A 125 28.86 12.91 6.20
C GLN A 125 28.22 13.90 7.17
N ILE A 126 27.63 13.38 8.25
CA ILE A 126 26.91 14.18 9.25
C ILE A 126 27.83 14.34 10.46
N GLU A 127 28.48 15.49 10.59
CA GLU A 127 29.29 15.80 11.75
C GLU A 127 28.45 16.23 12.94
N ALA A 128 28.79 15.73 14.13
CA ALA A 128 28.05 16.03 15.36
C ALA A 128 28.05 17.53 15.70
N ALA A 129 29.21 18.18 15.49
CA ALA A 129 29.37 19.60 15.80
C ALA A 129 28.59 20.52 14.84
N ALA A 130 28.41 20.11 13.59
CA ALA A 130 27.71 20.88 12.56
C ALA A 130 26.22 20.57 12.48
N TRP A 131 25.73 19.54 13.19
CA TRP A 131 24.36 19.04 13.07
C TRP A 131 23.26 20.10 13.31
N ALA A 132 23.49 21.06 14.20
CA ALA A 132 22.50 22.09 14.52
C ALA A 132 22.15 22.97 13.29
N GLY A 133 23.11 23.22 12.41
CA GLY A 133 22.96 23.99 11.17
C GLY A 133 22.81 23.15 9.90
N ASP A 134 22.82 21.83 10.01
CA ASP A 134 22.76 20.93 8.86
C ASP A 134 21.38 20.96 8.19
N ALA A 135 21.35 21.11 6.87
CA ALA A 135 20.12 21.10 6.07
C ALA A 135 19.34 19.79 6.19
N LEU A 136 20.03 18.67 6.45
CA LEU A 136 19.40 17.37 6.66
C LEU A 136 18.61 17.30 7.98
N ARG A 137 18.98 18.13 8.97
CA ARG A 137 18.26 18.17 10.25
C ARG A 137 16.79 18.52 10.04
N GLU A 138 16.52 19.62 9.35
CA GLU A 138 15.13 20.05 9.08
C GLU A 138 14.39 19.07 8.17
N THR A 139 15.09 18.51 7.17
CA THR A 139 14.54 17.50 6.28
C THR A 139 14.12 16.26 7.06
N THR A 140 14.95 15.76 7.97
CA THR A 140 14.68 14.58 8.78
C THR A 140 13.52 14.80 9.76
N ILE A 141 13.51 15.96 10.44
CA ILE A 141 12.40 16.34 11.33
C ILE A 141 11.08 16.36 10.55
N ARG A 142 11.08 16.93 9.34
CA ARG A 142 9.91 17.00 8.48
C ARG A 142 9.45 15.63 8.01
N LEU A 143 10.38 14.75 7.63
CA LEU A 143 10.06 13.36 7.27
C LEU A 143 9.39 12.62 8.43
N ALA A 144 9.93 12.71 9.64
CA ALA A 144 9.35 12.08 10.82
C ALA A 144 7.95 12.65 11.15
N ARG A 145 7.82 13.97 11.18
CA ARG A 145 6.54 14.64 11.46
C ARG A 145 5.46 14.28 10.43
N ASP A 146 5.79 14.36 9.13
CA ASP A 146 4.86 14.05 8.06
C ASP A 146 4.52 12.53 8.05
N GLY A 147 5.50 11.70 8.39
CA GLY A 147 5.31 10.26 8.58
C GLY A 147 4.33 9.96 9.73
N MET A 148 4.46 10.61 10.87
CA MET A 148 3.54 10.45 12.00
C MET A 148 2.10 10.84 11.62
N LYS A 149 1.92 11.91 10.84
CA LYS A 149 0.59 12.27 10.32
C LYS A 149 0.00 11.19 9.41
N LEU A 150 0.84 10.57 8.57
CA LEU A 150 0.39 9.47 7.72
C LEU A 150 -0.04 8.26 8.54
N VAL A 151 0.77 7.84 9.52
CA VAL A 151 0.45 6.70 10.39
C VAL A 151 -0.79 6.99 11.23
N GLY A 152 -0.96 8.23 11.70
CA GLY A 152 -2.13 8.69 12.44
C GLY A 152 -3.44 8.79 11.63
N GLY A 153 -3.45 8.25 10.39
CA GLY A 153 -4.67 8.17 9.56
C GLY A 153 -4.60 8.90 8.22
N GLY A 154 -3.59 9.77 8.02
CA GLY A 154 -3.39 10.49 6.76
C GLY A 154 -3.11 9.58 5.56
N TYR A 155 -2.72 8.32 5.78
CA TYR A 155 -2.54 7.34 4.71
C TYR A 155 -3.82 7.09 3.90
N ARG A 156 -5.00 7.37 4.46
CA ARG A 156 -6.29 7.22 3.75
C ARG A 156 -6.36 8.10 2.52
N GLU A 157 -5.73 9.27 2.55
CA GLU A 157 -5.65 10.17 1.38
C GLU A 157 -4.87 9.56 0.21
N LEU A 158 -3.90 8.66 0.50
CA LEU A 158 -3.13 7.97 -0.52
C LEU A 158 -3.95 6.92 -1.27
N LEU A 159 -5.07 6.49 -0.69
CA LEU A 159 -5.97 5.50 -1.28
C LEU A 159 -6.97 6.16 -2.24
N ARG A 160 -7.13 7.48 -2.16
CA ARG A 160 -8.04 8.26 -2.99
C ARG A 160 -7.32 8.74 -4.26
N ARG A 161 -8.04 8.76 -5.37
CA ARG A 161 -7.55 9.44 -6.57
C ARG A 161 -7.63 10.96 -6.36
N PRO A 162 -6.63 11.72 -6.84
CA PRO A 162 -6.80 13.16 -6.98
C PRO A 162 -7.98 13.39 -7.93
N ARG A 163 -9.09 13.87 -7.39
CA ARG A 163 -10.22 14.31 -8.21
C ARG A 163 -9.84 15.69 -8.77
N LYS A 164 -9.83 15.82 -10.10
CA LYS A 164 -9.81 17.15 -10.70
C LYS A 164 -11.12 17.84 -10.29
N ALA A 165 -11.00 18.98 -9.60
CA ALA A 165 -12.12 19.88 -9.37
C ALA A 165 -12.62 20.39 -10.72
#